data_b726c1769cdaa6e0d31b1cf487ca4c79
#
_entry.id   b726c1769cdaa6e0d31b1cf487ca4c79
#
_cell.length_a   1.000
_cell.length_b   1.000
_cell.length_c   1.000
_cell.angle_alpha   90.00
_cell.angle_beta   90.00
_cell.angle_gamma   90.00
#
_symmetry.space_group_name_H-M   'P 1'
#
loop_
_entity.id
_entity.type
_entity.pdbx_description
1 polymer ?
#
loop_
_entity_poly.entity_id
_entity_poly.type
_entity_poly.pdbx_seq_one_letter_code
_entity_poly.pdbx_strand_id
1 'polypeptide(L)'
;MCIRDRVGGLHEFMNCKLPILTDSGGFQIMSLSKLTKIDKDIGAIFKSHIDGREFILSPEESINIQKKLNSDILMALDECPKITNDKNIIKQSMDLSLEWALRSKNAFGSNPHKGLFGIVQGGLYKDLRLKCLEKLIEINFDGFALGGLAVGETQDQMFNTLDAVKDYMPKDKPRYLMGVGTPSDLSLIHI
;
A
#
# COMPACT_ATOMS: atom_id res chain seq x y z
N MET A 1 6.85 23.50 -3.05
CA MET A 1 6.84 22.90 -4.41
C MET A 1 8.18 22.22 -4.63
N CYS A 2 8.19 20.91 -4.87
CA CYS A 2 9.41 20.12 -5.03
C CYS A 2 10.00 20.31 -6.43
N ILE A 3 11.33 20.13 -6.61
CA ILE A 3 11.98 20.18 -7.94
C ILE A 3 11.29 19.22 -8.91
N ARG A 4 10.88 18.04 -8.46
CA ARG A 4 10.13 17.04 -9.25
C ARG A 4 8.86 17.60 -9.89
N ASP A 5 8.13 18.45 -9.17
CA ASP A 5 6.88 19.06 -9.67
C ASP A 5 7.14 20.08 -10.79
N ARG A 6 8.35 20.67 -10.80
CA ARG A 6 8.76 21.67 -11.80
C ARG A 6 9.24 21.04 -13.10
N VAL A 7 9.68 19.78 -13.07
CA VAL A 7 10.21 19.07 -14.25
C VAL A 7 9.21 18.09 -14.87
N GLY A 8 7.93 18.11 -14.47
CA GLY A 8 6.89 17.29 -15.11
C GLY A 8 6.69 15.90 -14.52
N GLY A 9 7.23 15.62 -13.33
CA GLY A 9 7.04 14.36 -12.62
C GLY A 9 8.29 13.47 -12.58
N LEU A 10 8.09 12.20 -12.16
CA LEU A 10 9.21 11.29 -11.95
C LEU A 10 9.91 10.86 -13.23
N HIS A 11 9.17 10.63 -14.31
CA HIS A 11 9.74 10.21 -15.59
C HIS A 11 10.78 11.20 -16.11
N GLU A 12 10.43 12.47 -16.16
CA GLU A 12 11.34 13.55 -16.60
C GLU A 12 12.49 13.73 -15.60
N PHE A 13 12.19 13.71 -14.29
CA PHE A 13 13.22 13.87 -13.26
C PHE A 13 14.28 12.77 -13.29
N MET A 14 13.85 11.51 -13.53
CA MET A 14 14.73 10.32 -13.55
C MET A 14 15.26 10.01 -14.96
N ASN A 15 14.77 10.71 -15.99
CA ASN A 15 14.99 10.35 -17.40
C ASN A 15 14.67 8.87 -17.67
N CYS A 16 13.52 8.40 -17.13
CA CYS A 16 13.07 7.02 -17.20
C CYS A 16 11.79 6.93 -18.02
N LYS A 17 11.79 6.11 -19.07
CA LYS A 17 10.62 5.88 -19.94
C LYS A 17 9.84 4.61 -19.58
N LEU A 18 10.30 3.85 -18.59
CA LEU A 18 9.61 2.66 -18.12
C LEU A 18 8.47 3.04 -17.18
N PRO A 19 7.42 2.21 -17.08
CA PRO A 19 6.34 2.43 -16.11
C PRO A 19 6.89 2.55 -14.68
N ILE A 20 6.41 3.54 -13.94
CA ILE A 20 6.81 3.82 -12.56
C ILE A 20 5.63 3.58 -11.63
N LEU A 21 5.84 2.76 -10.61
CA LEU A 21 4.94 2.58 -9.48
C LEU A 21 5.40 3.46 -8.31
N THR A 22 4.48 4.16 -7.67
CA THR A 22 4.74 4.88 -6.41
C THR A 22 3.99 4.25 -5.27
N ASP A 23 4.61 4.24 -4.09
CA ASP A 23 3.98 3.76 -2.86
C ASP A 23 3.05 4.82 -2.24
N SER A 24 2.11 4.37 -1.41
CA SER A 24 1.12 5.22 -0.75
C SER A 24 1.65 6.02 0.44
N GLY A 25 2.72 5.53 1.08
CA GLY A 25 3.27 6.04 2.34
C GLY A 25 2.81 5.29 3.59
N GLY A 26 1.99 4.24 3.48
CA GLY A 26 1.48 3.48 4.62
C GLY A 26 2.58 2.85 5.49
N PHE A 27 3.58 2.23 4.87
CA PHE A 27 4.72 1.67 5.59
C PHE A 27 5.53 2.73 6.35
N GLN A 28 5.73 3.92 5.77
CA GLN A 28 6.45 5.02 6.40
C GLN A 28 5.71 5.53 7.65
N ILE A 29 4.39 5.55 7.62
CA ILE A 29 3.55 5.89 8.77
C ILE A 29 3.86 4.93 9.93
N MET A 30 3.87 3.62 9.69
CA MET A 30 4.18 2.60 10.67
C MET A 30 5.63 2.73 11.19
N SER A 31 6.59 2.90 10.31
CA SER A 31 8.02 2.99 10.68
C SER A 31 8.33 4.23 11.50
N LEU A 32 7.61 5.33 11.31
CA LEU A 32 7.73 6.60 12.04
C LEU A 32 6.68 6.73 13.18
N SER A 33 6.13 5.64 13.65
CA SER A 33 4.98 5.61 14.60
C SER A 33 5.18 6.41 15.90
N LYS A 34 6.42 6.71 16.31
CA LYS A 34 6.69 7.61 17.47
C LYS A 34 6.28 9.07 17.22
N LEU A 35 6.18 9.48 15.96
CA LEU A 35 5.86 10.84 15.52
C LEU A 35 4.52 10.91 14.81
N THR A 36 3.79 9.80 14.72
CA THR A 36 2.58 9.66 13.91
C THR A 36 1.41 9.26 14.79
N LYS A 37 0.26 9.90 14.58
CA LYS A 37 -1.04 9.52 15.12
C LYS A 37 -1.95 9.12 13.97
N ILE A 38 -2.63 7.99 14.09
CA ILE A 38 -3.64 7.56 13.14
C ILE A 38 -5.01 8.06 13.61
N ASP A 39 -5.69 8.76 12.76
CA ASP A 39 -7.08 9.15 12.90
C ASP A 39 -7.88 8.50 11.76
N LYS A 40 -8.89 7.69 12.11
CA LYS A 40 -9.61 6.89 11.13
C LYS A 40 -10.34 7.72 10.07
N ASP A 41 -10.88 8.87 10.47
CA ASP A 41 -11.70 9.72 9.62
C ASP A 41 -10.82 10.67 8.77
N ILE A 42 -9.67 11.07 9.30
CA ILE A 42 -8.77 12.03 8.66
C ILE A 42 -7.68 11.31 7.86
N GLY A 43 -6.89 10.46 8.51
CA GLY A 43 -5.69 9.81 7.96
C GLY A 43 -4.56 9.76 8.97
N ALA A 44 -3.32 9.75 8.50
CA ALA A 44 -2.14 9.81 9.36
C ALA A 44 -1.70 11.25 9.61
N ILE A 45 -1.59 11.63 10.87
CA ILE A 45 -1.14 12.94 11.33
C ILE A 45 0.28 12.77 11.86
N PHE A 46 1.23 13.49 11.31
CA PHE A 46 2.63 13.40 11.72
C PHE A 46 3.31 14.75 11.76
N LYS A 47 4.40 14.83 12.54
CA LYS A 47 5.20 16.04 12.66
C LYS A 47 6.51 15.91 11.91
N SER A 48 6.86 16.95 11.15
CA SER A 48 8.17 17.06 10.51
C SER A 48 9.29 17.03 11.57
N HIS A 49 10.29 16.20 11.35
CA HIS A 49 11.47 16.16 12.19
C HIS A 49 12.42 17.35 11.96
N ILE A 50 12.18 18.14 10.91
CA ILE A 50 13.02 19.29 10.55
C ILE A 50 12.55 20.55 11.25
N ASP A 51 11.25 20.84 11.23
CA ASP A 51 10.67 22.11 11.67
C ASP A 51 9.46 21.95 12.61
N GLY A 52 9.10 20.71 12.94
CA GLY A 52 7.99 20.39 13.86
C GLY A 52 6.60 20.66 13.29
N ARG A 53 6.48 21.11 12.03
CA ARG A 53 5.17 21.32 11.40
C ARG A 53 4.40 20.02 11.33
N GLU A 54 3.09 20.14 11.55
CA GLU A 54 2.17 19.03 11.43
C GLU A 54 1.73 18.86 9.97
N PHE A 55 1.69 17.62 9.53
CA PHE A 55 1.21 17.21 8.22
C PHE A 55 0.14 16.13 8.38
N ILE A 56 -0.79 16.13 7.45
CA ILE A 56 -1.85 15.14 7.35
C ILE A 56 -1.66 14.39 6.02
N LEU A 57 -1.51 13.08 6.09
CA LEU A 57 -1.56 12.20 4.94
C LEU A 57 -2.89 11.45 4.98
N SER A 58 -3.89 12.00 4.32
CA SER A 58 -5.15 11.31 4.08
C SER A 58 -5.06 10.41 2.84
N PRO A 59 -6.01 9.47 2.64
CA PRO A 59 -6.09 8.70 1.40
C PRO A 59 -6.14 9.59 0.15
N GLU A 60 -6.89 10.68 0.21
CA GLU A 60 -7.02 11.64 -0.88
C GLU A 60 -5.71 12.37 -1.17
N GLU A 61 -5.00 12.80 -0.12
CA GLU A 61 -3.73 13.50 -0.28
C GLU A 61 -2.63 12.56 -0.78
N SER A 62 -2.60 11.30 -0.33
CA SER A 62 -1.69 10.30 -0.87
C SER A 62 -1.88 10.13 -2.38
N ILE A 63 -3.12 10.00 -2.85
CA ILE A 63 -3.43 9.92 -4.28
C ILE A 63 -3.03 11.21 -5.01
N ASN A 64 -3.30 12.39 -4.43
CA ASN A 64 -2.91 13.67 -5.03
C ASN A 64 -1.39 13.81 -5.18
N ILE A 65 -0.62 13.38 -4.18
CA ILE A 65 0.85 13.37 -4.23
C ILE A 65 1.33 12.46 -5.36
N GLN A 66 0.81 11.24 -5.46
CA GLN A 66 1.19 10.28 -6.49
C GLN A 66 0.80 10.77 -7.89
N LYS A 67 -0.36 11.43 -8.04
CA LYS A 67 -0.74 12.11 -9.30
C LYS A 67 0.24 13.23 -9.68
N LYS A 68 0.68 14.05 -8.71
CA LYS A 68 1.70 15.11 -8.94
C LYS A 68 3.07 14.53 -9.30
N LEU A 69 3.42 13.36 -8.77
CA LEU A 69 4.62 12.62 -9.14
C LEU A 69 4.52 12.04 -10.56
N ASN A 70 3.32 12.00 -11.11
CA ASN A 70 2.99 11.49 -12.43
C ASN A 70 3.37 10.02 -12.64
N SER A 71 3.26 9.18 -11.61
CA SER A 71 3.49 7.74 -11.74
C SER A 71 2.38 7.07 -12.56
N ASP A 72 2.69 5.91 -13.15
CA ASP A 72 1.75 5.13 -13.97
C ASP A 72 0.85 4.25 -13.08
N ILE A 73 1.43 3.73 -12.00
CA ILE A 73 0.72 2.88 -11.03
C ILE A 73 0.79 3.57 -9.66
N LEU A 74 -0.40 3.80 -9.09
CA LEU A 74 -0.58 4.38 -7.77
C LEU A 74 -1.02 3.29 -6.79
N MET A 75 -0.67 3.45 -5.53
CA MET A 75 -1.08 2.56 -4.45
C MET A 75 -2.14 3.25 -3.58
N ALA A 76 -3.20 2.52 -3.23
CA ALA A 76 -4.14 2.97 -2.22
C ALA A 76 -3.44 3.10 -0.85
N LEU A 77 -3.80 4.12 -0.07
CA LEU A 77 -3.26 4.24 1.30
C LEU A 77 -3.81 3.11 2.17
N ASP A 78 -2.94 2.48 2.91
CA ASP A 78 -3.25 1.42 3.87
C ASP A 78 -2.69 1.73 5.25
N GLU A 79 -3.25 1.11 6.26
CA GLU A 79 -2.67 1.05 7.60
C GLU A 79 -1.95 -0.29 7.74
N CYS A 80 -0.62 -0.21 7.84
CA CYS A 80 0.24 -1.37 8.04
C CYS A 80 0.57 -1.48 9.53
N PRO A 81 -0.02 -2.43 10.29
CA PRO A 81 0.28 -2.57 11.70
C PRO A 81 1.66 -3.21 11.88
N LYS A 82 2.28 -2.93 13.03
CA LYS A 82 3.42 -3.73 13.49
C LYS A 82 2.99 -5.18 13.66
N ILE A 83 3.95 -6.10 13.46
CA ILE A 83 3.66 -7.52 13.69
C ILE A 83 3.14 -7.75 15.11
N THR A 84 2.03 -8.45 15.21
CA THR A 84 1.38 -8.79 16.47
C THR A 84 0.57 -10.09 16.31
N ASN A 85 0.46 -10.81 17.41
CA ASN A 85 -0.39 -12.00 17.48
C ASN A 85 -1.85 -11.67 17.91
N ASP A 86 -2.15 -10.40 18.15
CA ASP A 86 -3.53 -9.97 18.45
C ASP A 86 -4.32 -9.82 17.16
N LYS A 87 -5.17 -10.81 16.89
CA LYS A 87 -6.04 -10.84 15.70
C LYS A 87 -7.02 -9.66 15.65
N ASN A 88 -7.43 -9.11 16.81
CA ASN A 88 -8.35 -7.98 16.83
C ASN A 88 -7.67 -6.69 16.35
N ILE A 89 -6.42 -6.47 16.72
CA ILE A 89 -5.62 -5.33 16.22
C ILE A 89 -5.45 -5.46 14.71
N ILE A 90 -5.07 -6.63 14.22
CA ILE A 90 -4.91 -6.88 12.78
C ILE A 90 -6.24 -6.68 12.03
N LYS A 91 -7.35 -7.12 12.62
CA LYS A 91 -8.68 -6.93 12.02
C LYS A 91 -9.06 -5.44 11.95
N GLN A 92 -8.82 -4.67 13.01
CA GLN A 92 -9.11 -3.21 13.03
C GLN A 92 -8.28 -2.48 11.98
N SER A 93 -7.00 -2.79 11.87
CA SER A 93 -6.09 -2.24 10.87
C SER A 93 -6.55 -2.58 9.44
N MET A 94 -6.94 -3.84 9.21
CA MET A 94 -7.49 -4.27 7.92
C MET A 94 -8.80 -3.54 7.58
N ASP A 95 -9.71 -3.42 8.53
CA ASP A 95 -10.99 -2.72 8.32
C ASP A 95 -10.75 -1.24 7.98
N LEU A 96 -9.81 -0.57 8.68
CA LEU A 96 -9.38 0.80 8.36
C LEU A 96 -8.74 0.91 6.97
N SER A 97 -7.88 -0.04 6.62
CA SER A 97 -7.27 -0.09 5.27
C SER A 97 -8.32 -0.22 4.18
N LEU A 98 -9.40 -0.95 4.40
CA LEU A 98 -10.52 -1.06 3.45
C LEU A 98 -11.29 0.27 3.30
N GLU A 99 -11.54 0.98 4.41
CA GLU A 99 -12.15 2.32 4.36
C GLU A 99 -11.28 3.29 3.58
N TRP A 100 -9.97 3.30 3.85
CA TRP A 100 -9.01 4.14 3.15
C TRP A 100 -8.82 3.74 1.67
N ALA A 101 -8.93 2.46 1.35
CA ALA A 101 -8.89 1.97 -0.02
C ALA A 101 -10.06 2.52 -0.85
N LEU A 102 -11.28 2.52 -0.29
CA LEU A 102 -12.45 3.11 -0.95
C LEU A 102 -12.28 4.62 -1.14
N ARG A 103 -11.79 5.36 -0.14
CA ARG A 103 -11.49 6.79 -0.25
C ARG A 103 -10.43 7.06 -1.32
N SER A 104 -9.36 6.25 -1.36
CA SER A 104 -8.31 6.33 -2.38
C SER A 104 -8.90 6.11 -3.78
N LYS A 105 -9.78 5.11 -3.95
CA LYS A 105 -10.45 4.84 -5.24
C LYS A 105 -11.30 6.00 -5.70
N ASN A 106 -12.07 6.60 -4.78
CA ASN A 106 -12.88 7.77 -5.08
C ASN A 106 -12.02 8.99 -5.47
N ALA A 107 -10.92 9.24 -4.75
CA ALA A 107 -9.98 10.31 -5.07
C ALA A 107 -9.21 10.08 -6.37
N PHE A 108 -8.92 8.82 -6.71
CA PHE A 108 -8.30 8.46 -7.98
C PHE A 108 -9.23 8.76 -9.16
N GLY A 109 -10.53 8.44 -9.03
CA GLY A 109 -11.52 8.63 -10.08
C GLY A 109 -11.26 7.71 -11.29
N SER A 110 -11.55 8.18 -12.49
CA SER A 110 -11.31 7.48 -13.73
C SER A 110 -10.09 8.05 -14.45
N ASN A 111 -9.11 7.20 -14.73
CA ASN A 111 -7.94 7.58 -15.54
C ASN A 111 -7.50 6.38 -16.40
N PRO A 112 -7.73 6.42 -17.73
CA PRO A 112 -7.44 5.29 -18.62
C PRO A 112 -5.94 5.03 -18.82
N HIS A 113 -5.07 5.96 -18.41
CA HIS A 113 -3.62 5.87 -18.60
C HIS A 113 -2.86 5.53 -17.32
N LYS A 114 -3.56 5.35 -16.20
CA LYS A 114 -2.95 5.06 -14.89
C LYS A 114 -3.72 3.96 -14.19
N GLY A 115 -3.00 3.11 -13.45
CA GLY A 115 -3.58 2.06 -12.62
C GLY A 115 -3.58 2.44 -11.14
N LEU A 116 -4.61 2.02 -10.41
CA LEU A 116 -4.65 2.08 -8.96
C LEU A 116 -4.69 0.66 -8.39
N PHE A 117 -3.74 0.35 -7.49
CA PHE A 117 -3.67 -0.94 -6.83
C PHE A 117 -4.24 -0.87 -5.42
N GLY A 118 -5.08 -1.85 -5.07
CA GLY A 118 -5.53 -2.10 -3.71
C GLY A 118 -4.54 -2.98 -2.95
N ILE A 119 -4.37 -2.73 -1.66
CA ILE A 119 -3.41 -3.44 -0.80
C ILE A 119 -4.16 -4.42 0.11
N VAL A 120 -3.91 -5.72 -0.06
CA VAL A 120 -4.48 -6.77 0.78
C VAL A 120 -3.74 -6.81 2.10
N GLN A 121 -4.43 -6.49 3.19
CA GLN A 121 -3.99 -6.57 4.57
C GLN A 121 -4.64 -7.77 5.30
N GLY A 122 -4.24 -8.05 6.55
CA GLY A 122 -4.80 -9.14 7.37
C GLY A 122 -3.74 -9.94 8.13
N GLY A 123 -2.49 -9.43 8.18
CA GLY A 123 -1.38 -10.08 8.89
C GLY A 123 -1.14 -11.50 8.39
N LEU A 124 -0.94 -12.44 9.31
CA LEU A 124 -0.74 -13.86 9.00
C LEU A 124 -2.07 -14.67 9.04
N TYR A 125 -3.22 -14.00 9.14
CA TYR A 125 -4.52 -14.66 9.27
C TYR A 125 -5.18 -14.82 7.90
N LYS A 126 -5.28 -16.08 7.44
CA LYS A 126 -5.88 -16.42 6.13
C LYS A 126 -7.28 -15.85 5.97
N ASP A 127 -8.14 -16.02 6.97
CA ASP A 127 -9.54 -15.56 6.93
C ASP A 127 -9.64 -14.03 6.77
N LEU A 128 -8.77 -13.27 7.44
CA LEU A 128 -8.73 -11.81 7.29
C LEU A 128 -8.21 -11.42 5.89
N ARG A 129 -7.16 -12.07 5.41
CA ARG A 129 -6.61 -11.84 4.06
C ARG A 129 -7.65 -12.07 2.97
N LEU A 130 -8.38 -13.19 3.06
CA LEU A 130 -9.41 -13.50 2.07
C LEU A 130 -10.58 -12.52 2.13
N LYS A 131 -11.02 -12.15 3.33
CA LYS A 131 -12.05 -11.12 3.51
C LYS A 131 -11.60 -9.76 2.96
N CYS A 132 -10.36 -9.36 3.22
CA CYS A 132 -9.80 -8.12 2.67
C CYS A 132 -9.77 -8.15 1.14
N LEU A 133 -9.25 -9.23 0.57
CA LEU A 133 -9.19 -9.40 -0.89
C LEU A 133 -10.57 -9.33 -1.54
N GLU A 134 -11.57 -10.04 -0.98
CA GLU A 134 -12.95 -10.02 -1.46
C GLU A 134 -13.50 -8.58 -1.53
N LYS A 135 -13.32 -7.80 -0.48
CA LYS A 135 -13.77 -6.40 -0.44
C LYS A 135 -13.02 -5.51 -1.43
N LEU A 136 -11.74 -5.71 -1.60
CA LEU A 136 -10.96 -4.97 -2.61
C LEU A 136 -11.39 -5.34 -4.04
N ILE A 137 -11.77 -6.58 -4.30
CA ILE A 137 -12.33 -7.01 -5.59
C ILE A 137 -13.66 -6.30 -5.85
N GLU A 138 -14.55 -6.19 -4.85
CA GLU A 138 -15.81 -5.44 -4.95
C GLU A 138 -15.57 -3.94 -5.29
N ILE A 139 -14.54 -3.31 -4.72
CA ILE A 139 -14.15 -1.91 -5.04
C ILE A 139 -13.60 -1.79 -6.47
N ASN A 140 -13.15 -2.88 -7.07
CA ASN A 140 -12.68 -2.97 -8.45
C ASN A 140 -11.42 -2.14 -8.74
N PHE A 141 -10.30 -2.52 -8.13
CA PHE A 141 -8.98 -1.99 -8.44
C PHE A 141 -8.41 -2.51 -9.77
N ASP A 142 -7.44 -1.78 -10.34
CA ASP A 142 -6.76 -2.16 -11.59
C ASP A 142 -5.72 -3.26 -11.36
N GLY A 143 -5.23 -3.40 -10.13
CA GLY A 143 -4.32 -4.44 -9.68
C GLY A 143 -4.39 -4.63 -8.17
N PHE A 144 -3.73 -5.66 -7.66
CA PHE A 144 -3.74 -6.01 -6.25
C PHE A 144 -2.31 -6.22 -5.73
N ALA A 145 -2.04 -5.64 -4.56
CA ALA A 145 -0.78 -5.82 -3.86
C ALA A 145 -1.00 -6.62 -2.56
N LEU A 146 -0.01 -7.40 -2.17
CA LEU A 146 0.04 -8.05 -0.86
C LEU A 146 0.93 -7.23 0.05
N GLY A 147 0.31 -6.52 1.00
CA GLY A 147 1.00 -5.74 2.03
C GLY A 147 1.11 -6.46 3.37
N GLY A 148 1.76 -5.82 4.34
CA GLY A 148 1.93 -6.38 5.69
C GLY A 148 2.74 -7.68 5.70
N LEU A 149 3.70 -7.81 4.78
CA LEU A 149 4.73 -8.84 4.73
C LEU A 149 6.11 -8.16 4.71
N ALA A 150 7.16 -8.88 5.03
CA ALA A 150 8.52 -8.36 5.27
C ALA A 150 8.56 -7.29 6.39
N VAL A 151 7.72 -7.47 7.42
CA VAL A 151 7.59 -6.55 8.58
C VAL A 151 8.01 -7.21 9.90
N GLY A 152 8.66 -8.39 9.85
CA GLY A 152 9.18 -9.11 11.00
C GLY A 152 8.72 -10.57 11.15
N GLU A 153 7.93 -11.08 10.23
CA GLU A 153 7.58 -12.50 10.15
C GLU A 153 8.76 -13.33 9.65
N THR A 154 8.68 -14.65 9.88
CA THR A 154 9.64 -15.61 9.31
C THR A 154 9.33 -15.86 7.83
N GLN A 155 10.32 -16.35 7.08
CA GLN A 155 10.14 -16.71 5.68
C GLN A 155 9.04 -17.77 5.48
N ASP A 156 8.97 -18.78 6.35
CA ASP A 156 7.90 -19.80 6.32
C ASP A 156 6.52 -19.19 6.52
N GLN A 157 6.38 -18.22 7.45
CA GLN A 157 5.13 -17.51 7.68
C GLN A 157 4.72 -16.69 6.45
N MET A 158 5.68 -16.05 5.79
CA MET A 158 5.45 -15.32 4.55
C MET A 158 4.95 -16.26 3.46
N PHE A 159 5.63 -17.38 3.19
CA PHE A 159 5.21 -18.35 2.17
C PHE A 159 3.86 -18.97 2.47
N ASN A 160 3.59 -19.37 3.71
CA ASN A 160 2.28 -19.89 4.11
C ASN A 160 1.17 -18.86 3.86
N THR A 161 1.46 -17.57 4.06
CA THR A 161 0.51 -16.49 3.79
C THR A 161 0.28 -16.32 2.28
N LEU A 162 1.33 -16.38 1.47
CA LEU A 162 1.22 -16.34 0.00
C LEU A 162 0.40 -17.50 -0.52
N ASP A 163 0.69 -18.73 -0.08
CA ASP A 163 -0.05 -19.94 -0.46
C ASP A 163 -1.54 -19.84 -0.08
N ALA A 164 -1.84 -19.22 1.05
CA ALA A 164 -3.20 -19.08 1.52
C ALA A 164 -4.08 -18.17 0.63
N VAL A 165 -3.47 -17.23 -0.14
CA VAL A 165 -4.21 -16.21 -0.90
C VAL A 165 -4.01 -16.28 -2.42
N LYS A 166 -2.92 -16.88 -2.91
CA LYS A 166 -2.53 -16.86 -4.34
C LYS A 166 -3.62 -17.29 -5.31
N ASP A 167 -4.38 -18.32 -4.94
CA ASP A 167 -5.41 -18.91 -5.81
C ASP A 167 -6.71 -18.09 -5.86
N TYR A 168 -6.91 -17.22 -4.88
CA TYR A 168 -8.08 -16.35 -4.79
C TYR A 168 -7.87 -14.99 -5.46
N MET A 169 -6.62 -14.61 -5.72
CA MET A 169 -6.33 -13.34 -6.40
C MET A 169 -6.76 -13.40 -7.86
N PRO A 170 -7.38 -12.34 -8.41
CA PRO A 170 -7.77 -12.26 -9.81
C PRO A 170 -6.60 -12.57 -10.74
N LYS A 171 -6.82 -13.50 -11.69
CA LYS A 171 -5.76 -13.97 -12.61
C LYS A 171 -5.54 -13.01 -13.79
N ASP A 172 -6.53 -12.21 -14.07
CA ASP A 172 -6.61 -11.24 -15.17
C ASP A 172 -6.09 -9.83 -14.76
N LYS A 173 -5.66 -9.66 -13.49
CA LYS A 173 -5.15 -8.40 -12.99
C LYS A 173 -3.71 -8.53 -12.48
N PRO A 174 -2.89 -7.47 -12.63
CA PRO A 174 -1.53 -7.44 -12.11
C PRO A 174 -1.48 -7.66 -10.60
N ARG A 175 -0.44 -8.33 -10.13
CA ARG A 175 -0.19 -8.63 -8.72
C ARG A 175 1.18 -8.10 -8.32
N TYR A 176 1.26 -7.50 -7.14
CA TYR A 176 2.48 -6.94 -6.59
C TYR A 176 2.74 -7.46 -5.17
N LEU A 177 3.90 -8.05 -4.93
CA LEU A 177 4.33 -8.45 -3.60
C LEU A 177 5.20 -7.34 -3.02
N MET A 178 4.66 -6.64 -2.01
CA MET A 178 5.29 -5.46 -1.44
C MET A 178 6.39 -5.82 -0.45
N GLY A 179 7.49 -5.07 -0.50
CA GLY A 179 8.59 -5.20 0.46
C GLY A 179 9.47 -6.44 0.30
N VAL A 180 9.16 -7.33 -0.63
CA VAL A 180 9.91 -8.56 -0.90
C VAL A 180 10.66 -8.39 -2.23
N GLY A 181 11.97 -8.59 -2.30
CA GLY A 181 12.73 -9.27 -1.32
C GLY A 181 14.23 -9.30 -1.57
N THR A 182 14.85 -10.09 -0.74
CA THR A 182 16.25 -10.45 -0.91
C THR A 182 16.43 -11.35 -2.15
N PRO A 183 17.65 -11.49 -2.70
CA PRO A 183 17.90 -12.44 -3.78
C PRO A 183 17.44 -13.87 -3.47
N SER A 184 17.53 -14.27 -2.20
CA SER A 184 17.05 -15.56 -1.72
C SER A 184 15.53 -15.70 -1.85
N ASP A 185 14.77 -14.68 -1.44
CA ASP A 185 13.30 -14.67 -1.54
C ASP A 185 12.87 -14.75 -3.01
N LEU A 186 13.50 -13.97 -3.89
CA LEU A 186 13.19 -13.96 -5.31
C LEU A 186 13.47 -15.32 -5.97
N SER A 187 14.57 -15.99 -5.58
CA SER A 187 14.89 -17.35 -6.06
C SER A 187 13.79 -18.35 -5.66
N LEU A 188 13.34 -18.31 -4.42
CA LEU A 188 12.32 -19.23 -3.90
C LEU A 188 10.93 -18.98 -4.49
N ILE A 189 10.56 -17.73 -4.74
CA ILE A 189 9.26 -17.39 -5.37
C ILE A 189 9.20 -17.89 -6.82
N HIS A 190 10.34 -17.95 -7.53
CA HIS A 190 10.40 -18.42 -8.91
C HIS A 190 10.49 -19.95 -9.03
N ILE A 191 10.86 -20.62 -7.97
CA ILE A 191 10.97 -22.08 -7.91
C ILE A 191 9.64 -22.69 -7.46
#